data_e5119c4a8f5141197e04fb6d2f5dcd9b
#
_entry.id   e5119c4a8f5141197e04fb6d2f5dcd9b
#
_cell.length_a   1.000
_cell.length_b   1.000
_cell.length_c   1.000
_cell.angle_alpha   90.00
_cell.angle_beta   90.00
_cell.angle_gamma   90.00
#
_symmetry.space_group_name_H-M   'P 1'
#
loop_
_entity.id
_entity.type
_entity.pdbx_description
1 polymer ?
#
loop_
_entity_poly.entity_id
_entity_poly.type
_entity_poly.pdbx_seq_one_letter_code
_entity_poly.pdbx_strand_id
1 'polypeptide(L)'
;MGLGALIAAHGEDDGGALHALVPLAGRTLVEYQARCAAAVGAAPIVVLVERVPPALQAAFERLRGDGITVIPVSDGNEAAARFDPGLSVLQIADGVAPAPSLLADLADADDRSIATVPDHDGFKAFERIDDRHRWAGVSRVDSALLAETARMLGDWDLQSTLLRRSVQAGARLVPVGERSA
;
A
#
# COMPACT_ATOMS: atom_id res chain seq x y z
N MET A 1 12.41 -13.21 -9.01
CA MET A 1 11.82 -11.94 -9.46
C MET A 1 11.68 -10.99 -8.30
N GLY A 2 11.88 -9.72 -8.52
CA GLY A 2 11.90 -8.71 -7.46
C GLY A 2 10.51 -8.29 -7.00
N LEU A 3 10.48 -7.74 -5.79
CA LEU A 3 9.29 -7.20 -5.15
C LEU A 3 9.58 -5.78 -4.69
N GLY A 4 8.70 -4.85 -5.03
CA GLY A 4 8.71 -3.49 -4.50
C GLY A 4 7.48 -3.23 -3.64
N ALA A 5 7.39 -2.05 -3.07
CA ALA A 5 6.22 -1.62 -2.30
C ALA A 5 5.84 -0.18 -2.62
N LEU A 6 4.55 0.07 -2.73
CA LEU A 6 3.97 1.39 -2.90
C LEU A 6 3.05 1.66 -1.71
N ILE A 7 3.41 2.65 -0.91
CA ILE A 7 2.66 3.06 0.28
C ILE A 7 1.99 4.40 -0.02
N ALA A 8 0.68 4.47 0.15
CA ALA A 8 -0.05 5.74 0.07
C ALA A 8 0.02 6.46 1.41
N ALA A 9 0.41 7.73 1.41
CA ALA A 9 0.59 8.53 2.62
C ALA A 9 0.12 9.97 2.44
N HIS A 10 -0.88 10.19 1.59
CA HIS A 10 -1.38 11.52 1.27
C HIS A 10 -2.67 11.88 2.00
N GLY A 11 -3.38 10.91 2.57
CA GLY A 11 -4.66 11.12 3.21
C GLY A 11 -4.57 11.83 4.56
N GLU A 12 -5.56 12.64 4.84
CA GLU A 12 -5.65 13.43 6.07
C GLU A 12 -6.97 13.14 6.80
N ASP A 13 -6.96 13.30 8.11
CA ASP A 13 -8.19 13.29 8.90
C ASP A 13 -8.91 14.64 8.79
N ASP A 14 -10.06 14.78 9.47
CA ASP A 14 -10.87 16.01 9.44
C ASP A 14 -10.12 17.23 9.99
N GLY A 15 -9.10 17.03 10.81
CA GLY A 15 -8.26 18.09 11.36
C GLY A 15 -7.03 18.43 10.52
N GLY A 16 -6.84 17.77 9.38
CA GLY A 16 -5.68 17.96 8.51
C GLY A 16 -4.43 17.21 8.92
N ALA A 17 -4.52 16.29 9.88
CA ALA A 17 -3.40 15.46 10.28
C ALA A 17 -3.27 14.26 9.34
N LEU A 18 -2.03 13.98 8.88
CA LEU A 18 -1.79 12.85 7.98
C LEU A 18 -2.03 11.52 8.70
N HIS A 19 -2.75 10.60 8.04
CA HIS A 19 -2.92 9.23 8.54
C HIS A 19 -1.56 8.53 8.72
N ALA A 20 -0.60 8.83 7.87
CA ALA A 20 0.75 8.27 7.93
C ALA A 20 1.48 8.57 9.24
N LEU A 21 1.10 9.64 9.95
CA LEU A 21 1.71 10.07 11.19
C LEU A 21 0.98 9.61 12.45
N VAL A 22 -0.09 8.83 12.32
CA VAL A 22 -0.80 8.27 13.47
C VAL A 22 0.16 7.42 14.30
N PRO A 23 0.21 7.63 15.62
CA PRO A 23 1.09 6.83 16.48
C PRO A 23 0.68 5.35 16.49
N LEU A 24 1.68 4.49 16.38
CA LEU A 24 1.48 3.04 16.42
C LEU A 24 2.72 2.38 17.04
N ALA A 25 2.55 1.75 18.18
CA ALA A 25 3.61 1.02 18.88
C ALA A 25 4.90 1.84 19.07
N GLY A 26 4.76 3.11 19.44
CA GLY A 26 5.88 4.02 19.67
C GLY A 26 6.50 4.63 18.41
N ARG A 27 5.90 4.39 17.26
CA ARG A 27 6.31 4.92 15.96
C ARG A 27 5.13 5.52 15.23
N THR A 28 5.35 5.98 14.00
CA THR A 28 4.26 6.41 13.13
C THR A 28 3.78 5.26 12.27
N LEU A 29 2.56 5.37 11.74
CA LEU A 29 1.98 4.34 10.86
C LEU A 29 2.85 4.09 9.63
N VAL A 30 3.36 5.15 8.99
CA VAL A 30 4.20 4.99 7.79
C VAL A 30 5.50 4.23 8.11
N GLU A 31 6.08 4.44 9.29
CA GLU A 31 7.25 3.67 9.71
C GLU A 31 6.92 2.20 9.88
N TYR A 32 5.78 1.89 10.47
CA TYR A 32 5.30 0.52 10.59
C TYR A 32 5.12 -0.14 9.23
N GLN A 33 4.43 0.53 8.31
CA GLN A 33 4.19 0.02 6.96
C GLN A 33 5.50 -0.24 6.20
N ALA A 34 6.42 0.72 6.24
CA ALA A 34 7.72 0.59 5.57
C ALA A 34 8.57 -0.54 6.16
N ARG A 35 8.54 -0.71 7.48
CA ARG A 35 9.27 -1.81 8.15
C ARG A 35 8.70 -3.17 7.78
N CYS A 36 7.39 -3.29 7.70
CA CYS A 36 6.74 -4.53 7.25
C CYS A 36 7.10 -4.85 5.79
N ALA A 37 7.11 -3.85 4.93
CA ALA A 37 7.50 -4.02 3.53
C ALA A 37 8.97 -4.46 3.41
N ALA A 38 9.85 -3.81 4.16
CA ALA A 38 11.27 -4.17 4.17
C ALA A 38 11.51 -5.60 4.69
N ALA A 39 10.73 -6.03 5.68
CA ALA A 39 10.85 -7.36 6.27
C ALA A 39 10.52 -8.48 5.29
N VAL A 40 9.68 -8.24 4.28
CA VAL A 40 9.37 -9.22 3.22
C VAL A 40 10.26 -9.04 1.99
N GLY A 41 11.29 -8.20 2.08
CA GLY A 41 12.27 -8.02 1.01
C GLY A 41 11.89 -7.02 -0.07
N ALA A 42 10.88 -6.20 0.17
CA ALA A 42 10.46 -5.19 -0.81
C ALA A 42 11.53 -4.11 -1.00
N ALA A 43 11.91 -3.86 -2.24
CA ALA A 43 12.80 -2.79 -2.67
C ALA A 43 12.57 -2.50 -4.16
N PRO A 44 12.33 -1.25 -4.57
CA PRO A 44 12.26 -0.06 -3.74
C PRO A 44 10.96 0.02 -2.91
N ILE A 45 10.98 0.88 -1.88
CA ILE A 45 9.79 1.25 -1.11
C ILE A 45 9.47 2.69 -1.48
N VAL A 46 8.39 2.89 -2.21
CA VAL A 46 7.95 4.19 -2.70
C VAL A 46 6.78 4.67 -1.86
N VAL A 47 6.83 5.93 -1.42
CA VAL A 47 5.76 6.53 -0.61
C VAL A 47 5.14 7.67 -1.39
N LEU A 48 3.86 7.54 -1.70
CA LEU A 48 3.10 8.57 -2.42
C LEU A 48 2.58 9.61 -1.43
N VAL A 49 3.03 10.85 -1.59
CA VAL A 49 2.72 11.97 -0.69
C VAL A 49 2.22 13.17 -1.48
N GLU A 50 1.43 14.04 -0.85
CA GLU A 50 1.13 15.37 -1.39
C GLU A 50 2.09 16.41 -0.80
N ARG A 51 2.46 16.22 0.45
CA ARG A 51 3.40 17.10 1.17
C ARG A 51 4.23 16.28 2.14
N VAL A 52 5.38 16.82 2.50
CA VAL A 52 6.27 16.19 3.50
C VAL A 52 6.48 17.17 4.65
N PRO A 53 5.59 17.19 5.65
CA PRO A 53 5.82 18.04 6.82
C PRO A 53 7.03 17.53 7.63
N PRO A 54 7.60 18.37 8.54
CA PRO A 54 8.78 18.00 9.31
C PRO A 54 8.66 16.65 10.04
N ALA A 55 7.49 16.34 10.59
CA ALA A 55 7.28 15.07 11.29
C ALA A 55 7.38 13.86 10.35
N LEU A 56 6.92 13.99 9.11
CA LEU A 56 7.04 12.93 8.11
C LEU A 56 8.48 12.78 7.64
N GLN A 57 9.17 13.90 7.42
CA GLN A 57 10.59 13.88 7.09
C GLN A 57 11.40 13.19 8.19
N ALA A 58 11.09 13.49 9.45
CA ALA A 58 11.75 12.85 10.61
C ALA A 58 11.50 11.34 10.63
N ALA A 59 10.29 10.89 10.28
CA ALA A 59 9.97 9.46 10.17
C ALA A 59 10.84 8.78 9.09
N PHE A 60 10.99 9.41 7.94
CA PHE A 60 11.83 8.90 6.85
C PHE A 60 13.32 8.82 7.27
N GLU A 61 13.79 9.80 8.04
CA GLU A 61 15.17 9.81 8.55
C GLU A 61 15.40 8.69 9.57
N ARG A 62 14.42 8.42 10.45
CA ARG A 62 14.52 7.29 11.38
C ARG A 62 14.58 5.95 10.65
N LEU A 63 13.79 5.79 9.59
CA LEU A 63 13.85 4.59 8.74
C LEU A 63 15.23 4.43 8.10
N ARG A 64 15.77 5.51 7.55
CA ARG A 64 17.11 5.51 6.94
C ARG A 64 18.17 5.12 7.95
N GLY A 65 18.07 5.61 9.17
CA GLY A 65 18.99 5.26 10.26
C GLY A 65 19.00 3.78 10.58
N ASP A 66 17.89 3.09 10.31
CA ASP A 66 17.73 1.64 10.51
C ASP A 66 17.95 0.84 9.21
N GLY A 67 18.49 1.46 8.18
CA GLY A 67 18.81 0.80 6.92
C GLY A 67 17.64 0.67 5.95
N ILE A 68 16.52 1.35 6.19
CA ILE A 68 15.35 1.31 5.32
C ILE A 68 15.24 2.64 4.58
N THR A 69 15.44 2.60 3.26
CA THR A 69 15.31 3.78 2.42
C THR A 69 13.94 3.80 1.77
N VAL A 70 13.21 4.90 1.98
CA VAL A 70 11.94 5.15 1.30
C VAL A 70 12.14 6.27 0.28
N ILE A 71 11.39 6.22 -0.81
CA ILE A 71 11.44 7.19 -1.89
C ILE A 71 10.10 7.94 -1.92
N PRO A 72 10.03 9.18 -1.41
CA PRO A 72 8.81 9.97 -1.50
C PRO A 72 8.61 10.47 -2.94
N VAL A 73 7.38 10.34 -3.43
CA VAL A 73 6.97 10.82 -4.75
C VAL A 73 5.63 11.54 -4.64
N SER A 74 5.34 12.44 -5.57
CA SER A 74 4.15 13.29 -5.47
C SER A 74 3.06 12.96 -6.48
N ASP A 75 3.30 12.09 -7.45
CA ASP A 75 2.27 11.67 -8.40
C ASP A 75 2.44 10.20 -8.82
N GLY A 76 1.38 9.66 -9.44
CA GLY A 76 1.33 8.25 -9.81
C GLY A 76 2.33 7.86 -10.89
N ASN A 77 2.61 8.72 -11.86
CA ASN A 77 3.59 8.45 -12.92
C ASN A 77 5.01 8.41 -12.35
N GLU A 78 5.33 9.30 -11.43
CA GLU A 78 6.60 9.31 -10.73
C GLU A 78 6.75 8.02 -9.90
N ALA A 79 5.68 7.61 -9.22
CA ALA A 79 5.69 6.36 -8.45
C ALA A 79 5.94 5.15 -9.37
N ALA A 80 5.20 5.05 -10.47
CA ALA A 80 5.34 3.93 -11.40
C ALA A 80 6.75 3.86 -12.02
N ALA A 81 7.37 5.00 -12.28
CA ALA A 81 8.71 5.07 -12.87
C ALA A 81 9.81 4.51 -11.94
N ARG A 82 9.52 4.35 -10.67
CA ARG A 82 10.48 3.80 -9.69
C ARG A 82 10.57 2.29 -9.68
N PHE A 83 9.63 1.61 -10.34
CA PHE A 83 9.60 0.14 -10.37
C PHE A 83 10.03 -0.37 -11.74
N ASP A 84 11.02 -1.25 -11.77
CA ASP A 84 11.49 -1.85 -13.01
C ASP A 84 10.41 -2.72 -13.67
N PRO A 85 10.42 -2.83 -14.99
CA PRO A 85 9.51 -3.75 -15.68
C PRO A 85 9.65 -5.19 -15.15
N GLY A 86 8.53 -5.85 -14.96
CA GLY A 86 8.50 -7.22 -14.44
C GLY A 86 8.53 -7.35 -12.93
N LEU A 87 8.71 -6.22 -12.21
CA LEU A 87 8.67 -6.23 -10.76
C LEU A 87 7.24 -6.40 -10.28
N SER A 88 7.04 -7.17 -9.22
CA SER A 88 5.77 -7.18 -8.47
C SER A 88 5.80 -6.08 -7.42
N VAL A 89 4.64 -5.51 -7.12
CA VAL A 89 4.52 -4.37 -6.20
C VAL A 89 3.45 -4.67 -5.16
N LEU A 90 3.82 -4.58 -3.88
CA LEU A 90 2.85 -4.58 -2.79
C LEU A 90 2.27 -3.18 -2.67
N GLN A 91 0.97 -3.05 -2.89
CA GLN A 91 0.23 -1.82 -2.69
C GLN A 91 -0.31 -1.80 -1.27
N ILE A 92 0.08 -0.81 -0.47
CA ILE A 92 -0.37 -0.66 0.92
C ILE A 92 -1.19 0.62 1.02
N ALA A 93 -2.44 0.49 1.42
CA ALA A 93 -3.38 1.60 1.50
C ALA A 93 -3.00 2.59 2.60
N ASP A 94 -3.38 3.85 2.38
CA ASP A 94 -3.27 4.89 3.39
C ASP A 94 -4.12 4.56 4.63
N GLY A 95 -3.58 4.80 5.80
CA GLY A 95 -4.30 4.61 7.05
C GLY A 95 -4.44 3.16 7.52
N VAL A 96 -3.82 2.20 6.87
CA VAL A 96 -3.95 0.77 7.19
C VAL A 96 -2.69 0.23 7.86
N ALA A 97 -2.87 -0.54 8.94
CA ALA A 97 -1.79 -1.24 9.62
C ALA A 97 -1.91 -2.76 9.35
N PRO A 98 -1.37 -3.26 8.23
CA PRO A 98 -1.52 -4.67 7.89
C PRO A 98 -0.72 -5.57 8.83
N ALA A 99 -1.24 -6.77 9.09
CA ALA A 99 -0.48 -7.77 9.83
C ALA A 99 0.76 -8.19 9.02
N PRO A 100 1.92 -8.37 9.66
CA PRO A 100 3.12 -8.84 8.95
C PRO A 100 2.92 -10.14 8.19
N SER A 101 2.14 -11.08 8.74
CA SER A 101 1.81 -12.36 8.08
C SER A 101 1.05 -12.16 6.77
N LEU A 102 0.17 -11.16 6.70
CA LEU A 102 -0.57 -10.86 5.48
C LEU A 102 0.37 -10.38 4.38
N LEU A 103 1.30 -9.50 4.70
CA LEU A 103 2.30 -9.06 3.73
C LEU A 103 3.18 -10.20 3.25
N ALA A 104 3.57 -11.10 4.16
CA ALA A 104 4.36 -12.28 3.80
C ALA A 104 3.58 -13.19 2.84
N ASP A 105 2.30 -13.43 3.11
CA ASP A 105 1.45 -14.25 2.24
C ASP A 105 1.33 -13.66 0.84
N LEU A 106 1.12 -12.35 0.73
CA LEU A 106 1.04 -11.68 -0.57
C LEU A 106 2.40 -11.60 -1.27
N ALA A 107 3.49 -11.44 -0.51
CA ALA A 107 4.84 -11.43 -1.08
C ALA A 107 5.21 -12.78 -1.71
N ASP A 108 4.70 -13.87 -1.15
CA ASP A 108 4.94 -15.23 -1.63
C ASP A 108 3.94 -15.69 -2.71
N ALA A 109 2.92 -14.89 -2.99
CA ALA A 109 1.92 -15.23 -4.00
C ALA A 109 2.53 -15.21 -5.41
N ASP A 110 2.04 -16.10 -6.28
CA ASP A 110 2.53 -16.19 -7.66
C ASP A 110 1.84 -15.22 -8.61
N ASP A 111 0.65 -14.73 -8.24
CA ASP A 111 -0.20 -13.92 -9.09
C ASP A 111 -0.64 -12.64 -8.40
N ARG A 112 -1.27 -11.75 -9.18
CA ARG A 112 -1.98 -10.60 -8.65
C ARG A 112 -2.96 -11.06 -7.58
N SER A 113 -2.94 -10.40 -6.43
CA SER A 113 -3.73 -10.79 -5.27
C SER A 113 -4.24 -9.56 -4.54
N ILE A 114 -5.46 -9.66 -4.01
CA ILE A 114 -6.09 -8.59 -3.24
C ILE A 114 -6.52 -9.19 -1.90
N ALA A 115 -6.01 -8.65 -0.82
CA ALA A 115 -6.46 -9.04 0.52
C ALA A 115 -7.84 -8.47 0.79
N THR A 116 -8.75 -9.29 1.31
CA THR A 116 -10.14 -8.91 1.51
C THR A 116 -10.60 -9.17 2.94
N VAL A 117 -11.59 -8.38 3.36
CA VAL A 117 -12.39 -8.61 4.57
C VAL A 117 -13.86 -8.71 4.15
N PRO A 118 -14.71 -9.38 4.95
CA PRO A 118 -16.13 -9.47 4.64
C PRO A 118 -16.82 -8.10 4.63
N ASP A 119 -17.85 -7.94 3.80
CA ASP A 119 -18.67 -6.74 3.81
C ASP A 119 -19.68 -6.83 4.96
N HIS A 120 -19.30 -6.30 6.11
CA HIS A 120 -20.21 -6.13 7.26
C HIS A 120 -19.87 -4.86 8.04
N ASP A 121 -20.70 -4.52 9.01
CA ASP A 121 -20.66 -3.23 9.70
C ASP A 121 -19.31 -2.91 10.35
N GLY A 122 -18.59 -3.91 10.84
CA GLY A 122 -17.27 -3.71 11.44
C GLY A 122 -16.18 -3.27 10.45
N PHE A 123 -16.43 -3.39 9.14
CA PHE A 123 -15.45 -3.09 8.10
C PHE A 123 -15.90 -1.98 7.14
N LYS A 124 -16.88 -1.16 7.54
CA LYS A 124 -17.41 -0.09 6.67
C LYS A 124 -16.38 0.95 6.25
N ALA A 125 -15.30 1.10 7.00
CA ALA A 125 -14.24 2.04 6.68
C ALA A 125 -13.37 1.57 5.50
N PHE A 126 -13.40 0.29 5.18
CA PHE A 126 -12.64 -0.27 4.06
C PHE A 126 -13.39 -0.12 2.74
N GLU A 127 -12.67 0.11 1.67
CA GLU A 127 -13.23 0.28 0.34
C GLU A 127 -13.91 -1.01 -0.13
N ARG A 128 -15.11 -0.88 -0.69
CA ARG A 128 -15.87 -2.02 -1.20
C ARG A 128 -15.30 -2.51 -2.53
N ILE A 129 -15.16 -3.83 -2.65
CA ILE A 129 -14.76 -4.50 -3.90
C ILE A 129 -15.99 -4.99 -4.64
N ASP A 130 -16.88 -5.71 -3.94
CA ASP A 130 -18.14 -6.24 -4.47
C ASP A 130 -19.17 -6.33 -3.35
N ASP A 131 -20.27 -7.03 -3.57
CA ASP A 131 -21.36 -7.16 -2.61
C ASP A 131 -21.01 -7.99 -1.36
N ARG A 132 -19.87 -8.68 -1.36
CA ARG A 132 -19.44 -9.55 -0.25
C ARG A 132 -18.08 -9.19 0.34
N HIS A 133 -17.28 -8.41 -0.38
CA HIS A 133 -15.88 -8.17 -0.03
C HIS A 133 -15.54 -6.70 0.04
N ARG A 134 -14.68 -6.36 0.99
CA ARG A 134 -14.01 -5.07 1.07
C ARG A 134 -12.51 -5.27 1.01
N TRP A 135 -11.80 -4.24 0.57
CA TRP A 135 -10.35 -4.27 0.47
C TRP A 135 -9.71 -4.16 1.84
N ALA A 136 -8.88 -5.12 2.22
CA ALA A 136 -8.17 -5.11 3.49
C ALA A 136 -6.97 -4.14 3.50
N GLY A 137 -6.75 -3.42 2.41
CA GLY A 137 -5.73 -2.39 2.32
C GLY A 137 -4.39 -2.85 1.78
N VAL A 138 -4.27 -4.10 1.36
CA VAL A 138 -3.05 -4.63 0.76
C VAL A 138 -3.39 -5.41 -0.50
N SER A 139 -2.60 -5.17 -1.56
CA SER A 139 -2.70 -5.90 -2.82
C SER A 139 -1.30 -6.20 -3.35
N ARG A 140 -1.20 -7.23 -4.17
CA ARG A 140 -0.02 -7.49 -5.00
C ARG A 140 -0.41 -7.26 -6.45
N VAL A 141 0.29 -6.35 -7.10
CA VAL A 141 0.09 -6.00 -8.51
C VAL A 141 1.41 -6.12 -9.25
N ASP A 142 1.38 -6.10 -10.57
CA ASP A 142 2.60 -6.01 -11.36
C ASP A 142 2.89 -4.54 -11.74
N SER A 143 4.15 -4.25 -11.98
CA SER A 143 4.59 -2.89 -12.34
C SER A 143 3.93 -2.40 -13.64
N ALA A 144 3.63 -3.29 -14.57
CA ALA A 144 2.96 -2.93 -15.82
C ALA A 144 1.55 -2.39 -15.57
N LEU A 145 0.77 -3.06 -14.71
CA LEU A 145 -0.58 -2.60 -14.36
C LEU A 145 -0.54 -1.25 -13.62
N LEU A 146 0.43 -1.08 -12.73
CA LEU A 146 0.64 0.18 -12.03
C LEU A 146 0.95 1.31 -13.01
N ALA A 147 1.89 1.11 -13.92
CA ALA A 147 2.30 2.13 -14.90
C ALA A 147 1.15 2.51 -15.84
N GLU A 148 0.41 1.52 -16.31
CA GLU A 148 -0.74 1.74 -17.18
C GLU A 148 -1.85 2.51 -16.47
N THR A 149 -2.14 2.16 -15.20
CA THR A 149 -3.12 2.85 -14.38
C THR A 149 -2.70 4.30 -14.14
N ALA A 150 -1.44 4.54 -13.81
CA ALA A 150 -0.93 5.89 -13.56
C ALA A 150 -1.07 6.79 -14.79
N ARG A 151 -0.84 6.27 -15.99
CA ARG A 151 -1.01 7.03 -17.23
C ARG A 151 -2.45 7.42 -17.52
N MET A 152 -3.42 6.67 -17.00
CA MET A 152 -4.85 6.88 -17.28
C MET A 152 -5.55 7.77 -16.26
N LEU A 153 -4.90 8.10 -15.14
CA LEU A 153 -5.59 8.65 -13.97
C LEU A 153 -6.24 10.01 -14.17
N GLY A 154 -5.59 10.94 -14.87
CA GLY A 154 -6.02 12.33 -14.80
C GLY A 154 -6.09 12.76 -13.33
N ASP A 155 -7.29 13.20 -12.88
CA ASP A 155 -7.53 13.65 -11.51
C ASP A 155 -8.00 12.52 -10.57
N TRP A 156 -8.08 11.28 -11.05
CA TRP A 156 -8.56 10.15 -10.24
C TRP A 156 -7.51 9.68 -9.24
N ASP A 157 -7.98 9.16 -8.10
CA ASP A 157 -7.12 8.61 -7.07
C ASP A 157 -6.44 7.31 -7.54
N LEU A 158 -5.12 7.26 -7.44
CA LEU A 158 -4.33 6.09 -7.85
C LEU A 158 -4.71 4.84 -7.05
N GLN A 159 -4.84 4.98 -5.73
CA GLN A 159 -5.11 3.84 -4.86
C GLN A 159 -6.40 3.12 -5.24
N SER A 160 -7.50 3.85 -5.32
CA SER A 160 -8.81 3.27 -5.66
C SER A 160 -8.87 2.80 -7.10
N THR A 161 -8.28 3.52 -8.03
CA THR A 161 -8.27 3.15 -9.45
C THR A 161 -7.48 1.89 -9.68
N LEU A 162 -6.32 1.75 -9.04
CA LEU A 162 -5.49 0.56 -9.15
C LEU A 162 -6.20 -0.66 -8.57
N LEU A 163 -6.89 -0.49 -7.43
CA LEU A 163 -7.71 -1.56 -6.86
C LEU A 163 -8.77 -2.06 -7.85
N ARG A 164 -9.55 -1.15 -8.45
CA ARG A 164 -10.59 -1.53 -9.41
C ARG A 164 -10.01 -2.22 -10.63
N ARG A 165 -8.90 -1.73 -11.14
CA ARG A 165 -8.25 -2.34 -12.31
C ARG A 165 -7.67 -3.71 -11.99
N SER A 166 -7.18 -3.91 -10.77
CA SER A 166 -6.74 -5.22 -10.30
C SER A 166 -7.88 -6.23 -10.26
N VAL A 167 -9.05 -5.80 -9.78
CA VAL A 167 -10.28 -6.63 -9.78
C VAL A 167 -10.67 -7.00 -11.22
N GLN A 168 -10.70 -6.02 -12.12
CA GLN A 168 -11.05 -6.22 -13.52
C GLN A 168 -10.06 -7.15 -14.25
N ALA A 169 -8.80 -7.12 -13.83
CA ALA A 169 -7.75 -7.98 -14.38
C ALA A 169 -7.77 -9.41 -13.80
N GLY A 170 -8.73 -9.73 -12.95
CA GLY A 170 -8.91 -11.07 -12.41
C GLY A 170 -7.99 -11.41 -11.24
N ALA A 171 -7.53 -10.43 -10.47
CA ALA A 171 -6.70 -10.66 -9.30
C ALA A 171 -7.41 -11.62 -8.33
N ARG A 172 -6.61 -12.51 -7.72
CA ARG A 172 -7.13 -13.47 -6.74
C ARG A 172 -7.50 -12.76 -5.44
N LEU A 173 -8.70 -13.03 -4.92
CA LEU A 173 -9.12 -12.51 -3.62
C LEU A 173 -8.58 -13.43 -2.52
N VAL A 174 -7.88 -12.84 -1.55
CA VAL A 174 -7.27 -13.55 -0.42
C VAL A 174 -7.92 -13.08 0.87
N PRO A 175 -8.83 -13.87 1.46
CA PRO A 175 -9.50 -13.47 2.70
C PRO A 175 -8.50 -13.35 3.86
N VAL A 176 -8.64 -12.28 4.65
CA VAL A 176 -7.86 -12.07 5.88
C VAL A 176 -8.60 -12.72 7.05
N GLY A 177 -7.86 -13.39 7.92
CA GLY A 177 -8.41 -13.90 9.18
C GLY A 177 -8.78 -15.37 9.22
N GLU A 178 -8.73 -16.10 8.12
CA GLU A 178 -9.00 -17.56 8.13
C GLU A 178 -7.88 -18.38 8.78
N ARG A 179 -6.72 -17.75 9.02
CA ARG A 179 -5.57 -18.41 9.66
C ARG A 179 -5.34 -17.97 11.10
N SER A 180 -6.25 -17.18 11.67
CA SER A 180 -6.14 -16.71 13.05
C SER A 180 -6.97 -17.53 14.04
N ALA A 181 -7.33 -18.73 13.65
CA ALA A 181 -8.00 -19.64 14.56
C ALA A 181 -7.00 -20.65 15.14
#